data_13e0ae04352f84ac23e541da87fe25a7
#
_entry.id   13e0ae04352f84ac23e541da87fe25a7
#
_cell.length_a   1.000
_cell.length_b   1.000
_cell.length_c   1.000
_cell.angle_alpha   90.00
_cell.angle_beta   90.00
_cell.angle_gamma   90.00
#
_symmetry.space_group_name_H-M   'P 1'
#
loop_
_entity.id
_entity.type
_entity.pdbx_description
1 polymer ?
#
loop_
_entity_poly.entity_id
_entity_poly.type
_entity_poly.pdbx_seq_one_letter_code
_entity_poly.pdbx_strand_id
1 'polypeptide(L)'
;MAQIDENNRSGRAGALLKLGLLAVILIGGYVAAARTPLGAYLTREGIGEAIELLRGNPWAPLIFVATYATATALAVPGTILTLAGGALFGFYWGTLFNFLAANIGANAAFALSRTLGGDGVRRLMGDDSAALRKLDRVVGKHGFRGLLTLRLIPLVPFNALNFGSGLVALKWRNYAIATLIGILPGTAVYTFFAHSLLQGSLEASRDALFGVLLAGALLILLSFLPAILKRLGVKLPGMSAVVVPLVGLSFAGRPAAAVQETTAPPLPDHSVFTQVLAEIVEGPLVNYSRLAADPARLNRYIATLASTDPSALAAAGEGDQLAFWINAYNACMLKRVIEHYPIRRAGGLRRLRNAAAGRPEHSVWQIDDVFTGAHCPVAGADRSQDEIEHEIIRPMGDPRIHLAINCAALSCPPLISQAYIGDTLDRQLDERVIAFVRDPAHFEVSVADGAPTVRVNRVLDWFNEDFGGHEGILAFLAEYLDGADRNAAADPAARLVFFDYDWTLNDAPH
;
A
#
# COMPACT_ATOMS: atom_id res chain seq x y z
N MET A 1 -12.01 26.76 -48.57
CA MET A 1 -10.97 26.38 -47.61
C MET A 1 -11.16 26.97 -46.19
N ALA A 2 -11.57 28.25 -46.06
CA ALA A 2 -11.76 28.86 -44.72
C ALA A 2 -12.90 28.26 -43.87
N GLN A 3 -14.02 27.84 -44.47
CA GLN A 3 -15.13 27.24 -43.73
C GLN A 3 -14.86 25.84 -43.16
N ILE A 4 -13.92 25.09 -43.72
CA ILE A 4 -13.53 23.77 -43.21
C ILE A 4 -12.64 23.93 -41.96
N ASP A 5 -11.88 25.01 -41.87
CA ASP A 5 -10.97 25.27 -40.74
C ASP A 5 -11.69 25.80 -39.50
N GLU A 6 -12.76 26.57 -39.66
CA GLU A 6 -13.60 27.07 -38.56
C GLU A 6 -14.43 25.96 -37.89
N ASN A 7 -14.99 25.05 -38.69
CA ASN A 7 -15.76 23.92 -38.19
C ASN A 7 -14.87 22.89 -37.44
N ASN A 8 -13.59 22.79 -37.81
CA ASN A 8 -12.61 21.94 -37.15
C ASN A 8 -12.09 22.55 -35.81
N ARG A 9 -12.02 23.90 -35.73
CA ARG A 9 -11.67 24.63 -34.50
C ARG A 9 -12.78 24.59 -33.46
N SER A 10 -14.04 24.78 -33.84
CA SER A 10 -15.19 24.70 -32.92
C SER A 10 -15.39 23.27 -32.39
N GLY A 11 -15.17 22.26 -33.21
CA GLY A 11 -15.21 20.86 -32.79
C GLY A 11 -14.09 20.47 -31.82
N ARG A 12 -12.87 21.04 -31.99
CA ARG A 12 -11.75 20.84 -31.05
C ARG A 12 -12.01 21.52 -29.70
N ALA A 13 -12.48 22.76 -29.70
CA ALA A 13 -12.80 23.49 -28.48
C ALA A 13 -13.88 22.76 -27.64
N GLY A 14 -14.96 22.27 -28.29
CA GLY A 14 -16.00 21.49 -27.63
C GLY A 14 -15.50 20.14 -27.06
N ALA A 15 -14.57 19.47 -27.77
CA ALA A 15 -13.97 18.23 -27.29
C ALA A 15 -13.04 18.46 -26.08
N LEU A 16 -12.23 19.51 -26.12
CA LEU A 16 -11.36 19.92 -25.01
C LEU A 16 -12.17 20.34 -23.79
N LEU A 17 -13.28 21.06 -23.98
CA LEU A 17 -14.18 21.43 -22.89
C LEU A 17 -14.78 20.19 -22.20
N LYS A 18 -15.24 19.21 -22.97
CA LYS A 18 -15.77 17.95 -22.43
C LYS A 18 -14.74 17.12 -21.67
N LEU A 19 -13.51 17.05 -22.19
CA LEU A 19 -12.39 16.40 -21.50
C LEU A 19 -11.97 17.15 -20.25
N GLY A 20 -11.93 18.48 -20.32
CA GLY A 20 -11.67 19.35 -19.17
C GLY A 20 -12.74 19.13 -18.09
N LEU A 21 -14.01 19.06 -18.47
CA LEU A 21 -15.12 18.78 -17.54
C LEU A 21 -15.00 17.39 -16.93
N LEU A 22 -14.68 16.38 -17.72
CA LEU A 22 -14.44 15.02 -17.20
C LEU A 22 -13.26 15.00 -16.22
N ALA A 23 -12.13 15.64 -16.56
CA ALA A 23 -10.98 15.77 -15.69
C ALA A 23 -11.33 16.53 -14.39
N VAL A 24 -12.08 17.61 -14.47
CA VAL A 24 -12.55 18.37 -13.29
C VAL A 24 -13.47 17.52 -12.42
N ILE A 25 -14.38 16.72 -12.99
CA ILE A 25 -15.24 15.80 -12.24
C ILE A 25 -14.38 14.72 -11.53
N LEU A 26 -13.43 14.12 -12.22
CA LEU A 26 -12.60 13.06 -11.65
C LEU A 26 -11.63 13.61 -10.59
N ILE A 27 -10.95 14.71 -10.88
CA ILE A 27 -10.03 15.36 -9.93
C ILE A 27 -10.81 15.97 -8.77
N GLY A 28 -11.93 16.65 -9.05
CA GLY A 28 -12.81 17.24 -8.03
C GLY A 28 -13.41 16.17 -7.13
N GLY A 29 -13.85 15.05 -7.70
CA GLY A 29 -14.34 13.89 -6.95
C GLY A 29 -13.27 13.27 -6.07
N TYR A 30 -12.04 13.10 -6.59
CA TYR A 30 -10.91 12.63 -5.82
C TYR A 30 -10.51 13.62 -4.69
N VAL A 31 -10.45 14.91 -4.99
CA VAL A 31 -10.15 15.95 -3.99
C VAL A 31 -11.25 16.05 -2.94
N ALA A 32 -12.52 15.95 -3.35
CA ALA A 32 -13.65 15.90 -2.42
C ALA A 32 -13.56 14.65 -1.52
N ALA A 33 -13.26 13.48 -2.07
CA ALA A 33 -13.05 12.27 -1.29
C ALA A 33 -11.85 12.38 -0.33
N ALA A 34 -10.77 13.06 -0.74
CA ALA A 34 -9.54 13.17 0.04
C ALA A 34 -9.52 14.34 1.05
N ARG A 35 -10.38 15.37 0.87
CA ARG A 35 -10.36 16.63 1.65
C ARG A 35 -11.63 16.92 2.45
N THR A 36 -12.66 16.09 2.33
CA THR A 36 -13.89 16.23 3.10
C THR A 36 -13.99 15.14 4.17
N PRO A 37 -14.91 15.25 5.14
CA PRO A 37 -15.21 14.17 6.08
C PRO A 37 -15.49 12.81 5.41
N LEU A 38 -15.85 12.78 4.12
CA LEU A 38 -15.94 11.57 3.32
C LEU A 38 -14.60 10.82 3.21
N GLY A 39 -13.46 11.53 3.20
CA GLY A 39 -12.14 10.92 3.20
C GLY A 39 -11.82 10.21 4.52
N ALA A 40 -12.30 10.75 5.63
CA ALA A 40 -12.18 10.10 6.94
C ALA A 40 -12.92 8.76 6.98
N TYR A 41 -14.08 8.66 6.32
CA TYR A 41 -14.84 7.39 6.20
C TYR A 41 -14.21 6.38 5.23
N LEU A 42 -13.13 6.72 4.52
CA LEU A 42 -12.34 5.80 3.71
C LEU A 42 -11.10 5.27 4.44
N THR A 43 -10.85 5.73 5.68
CA THR A 43 -9.87 5.15 6.58
C THR A 43 -10.44 3.93 7.31
N ARG A 44 -9.59 3.13 7.92
CA ARG A 44 -10.01 1.93 8.67
C ARG A 44 -10.93 2.29 9.85
N GLU A 45 -10.57 3.34 10.60
CA GLU A 45 -11.36 3.88 11.72
C GLU A 45 -12.70 4.44 11.23
N GLY A 46 -12.67 5.25 10.16
CA GLY A 46 -13.88 5.84 9.60
C GLY A 46 -14.83 4.80 8.97
N ILE A 47 -14.30 3.69 8.43
CA ILE A 47 -15.12 2.54 8.03
C ILE A 47 -15.77 1.91 9.26
N GLY A 48 -15.04 1.76 10.37
CA GLY A 48 -15.57 1.25 11.63
C GLY A 48 -16.71 2.13 12.16
N GLU A 49 -16.51 3.44 12.25
CA GLU A 49 -17.52 4.41 12.65
C GLU A 49 -18.74 4.41 11.71
N ALA A 50 -18.52 4.35 10.39
CA ALA A 50 -19.60 4.25 9.41
C ALA A 50 -20.40 2.94 9.55
N ILE A 51 -19.72 1.84 9.88
CA ILE A 51 -20.35 0.54 10.18
C ILE A 51 -21.27 0.69 11.40
N GLU A 52 -20.81 1.31 12.48
CA GLU A 52 -21.59 1.50 13.69
C GLU A 52 -22.78 2.45 13.47
N LEU A 53 -22.56 3.57 12.79
CA LEU A 53 -23.60 4.56 12.44
C LEU A 53 -24.70 3.97 11.53
N LEU A 54 -24.32 3.03 10.66
CA LEU A 54 -25.26 2.38 9.74
C LEU A 54 -25.89 1.11 10.33
N ARG A 55 -25.31 0.55 11.39
CA ARG A 55 -25.82 -0.65 12.05
C ARG A 55 -27.20 -0.38 12.67
N GLY A 56 -28.22 -1.06 12.16
CA GLY A 56 -29.61 -0.86 12.60
C GLY A 56 -30.38 0.25 11.87
N ASN A 57 -29.76 0.99 10.96
CA ASN A 57 -30.46 1.97 10.15
C ASN A 57 -31.14 1.29 8.94
N PRO A 58 -32.48 1.35 8.79
CA PRO A 58 -33.20 0.70 7.69
C PRO A 58 -32.82 1.26 6.31
N TRP A 59 -32.26 2.47 6.24
CA TRP A 59 -31.82 3.11 5.01
C TRP A 59 -30.36 2.80 4.66
N ALA A 60 -29.63 2.10 5.52
CA ALA A 60 -28.21 1.79 5.31
C ALA A 60 -27.92 1.11 3.96
N PRO A 61 -28.71 0.12 3.48
CA PRO A 61 -28.48 -0.49 2.17
C PRO A 61 -28.59 0.51 1.02
N LEU A 62 -29.59 1.40 1.07
CA LEU A 62 -29.80 2.39 0.02
C LEU A 62 -28.70 3.45 0.00
N ILE A 63 -28.31 3.95 1.19
CA ILE A 63 -27.19 4.89 1.34
C ILE A 63 -25.92 4.28 0.82
N PHE A 64 -25.62 3.04 1.20
CA PHE A 64 -24.43 2.31 0.73
C PHE A 64 -24.41 2.16 -0.80
N VAL A 65 -25.53 1.68 -1.40
CA VAL A 65 -25.63 1.52 -2.86
C VAL A 65 -25.43 2.84 -3.58
N ALA A 66 -26.06 3.92 -3.10
CA ALA A 66 -25.91 5.25 -3.69
C ALA A 66 -24.47 5.78 -3.58
N THR A 67 -23.86 5.65 -2.41
CA THR A 67 -22.47 6.08 -2.15
C THR A 67 -21.48 5.28 -3.01
N TYR A 68 -21.61 3.96 -3.02
CA TYR A 68 -20.75 3.11 -3.83
C TYR A 68 -20.88 3.42 -5.33
N ALA A 69 -22.11 3.52 -5.84
CA ALA A 69 -22.36 3.81 -7.26
C ALA A 69 -21.75 5.18 -7.65
N THR A 70 -21.94 6.20 -6.81
CA THR A 70 -21.37 7.53 -7.01
C THR A 70 -19.85 7.51 -6.97
N ALA A 71 -19.27 6.87 -5.96
CA ALA A 71 -17.81 6.72 -5.81
C ALA A 71 -17.19 5.99 -7.01
N THR A 72 -17.83 4.93 -7.50
CA THR A 72 -17.38 4.22 -8.71
C THR A 72 -17.44 5.10 -9.96
N ALA A 73 -18.51 5.90 -10.12
CA ALA A 73 -18.62 6.86 -11.21
C ALA A 73 -17.56 7.96 -11.15
N LEU A 74 -17.01 8.25 -9.96
CA LEU A 74 -15.91 9.17 -9.71
C LEU A 74 -14.51 8.48 -9.70
N ALA A 75 -14.42 7.26 -10.20
CA ALA A 75 -13.19 6.46 -10.31
C ALA A 75 -12.55 6.02 -8.97
N VAL A 76 -13.29 6.05 -7.86
CA VAL A 76 -12.82 5.47 -6.58
C VAL A 76 -12.64 3.96 -6.74
N PRO A 77 -11.57 3.35 -6.19
CA PRO A 77 -11.33 1.92 -6.28
C PRO A 77 -12.49 1.10 -5.68
N GLY A 78 -13.17 0.30 -6.52
CA GLY A 78 -14.33 -0.50 -6.11
C GLY A 78 -14.02 -1.58 -5.07
N THR A 79 -12.76 -2.00 -4.97
CA THR A 79 -12.34 -3.06 -4.04
C THR A 79 -12.60 -2.67 -2.59
N ILE A 80 -12.22 -1.44 -2.19
CA ILE A 80 -12.44 -0.90 -0.83
C ILE A 80 -13.93 -0.90 -0.50
N LEU A 81 -14.75 -0.44 -1.44
CA LEU A 81 -16.20 -0.36 -1.26
C LEU A 81 -16.84 -1.75 -1.18
N THR A 82 -16.34 -2.71 -1.96
CA THR A 82 -16.82 -4.11 -1.90
C THR A 82 -16.47 -4.76 -0.56
N LEU A 83 -15.27 -4.52 -0.03
CA LEU A 83 -14.87 -4.99 1.29
C LEU A 83 -15.75 -4.39 2.39
N ALA A 84 -16.00 -3.07 2.35
CA ALA A 84 -16.88 -2.39 3.29
C ALA A 84 -18.31 -2.97 3.26
N GLY A 85 -18.86 -3.25 2.08
CA GLY A 85 -20.18 -3.88 1.94
C GLY A 85 -20.25 -5.30 2.52
N GLY A 86 -19.16 -6.08 2.40
CA GLY A 86 -19.05 -7.40 3.01
C GLY A 86 -18.99 -7.33 4.54
N ALA A 87 -18.27 -6.35 5.08
CA ALA A 87 -18.18 -6.10 6.51
C ALA A 87 -19.50 -5.59 7.12
N LEU A 88 -20.19 -4.68 6.41
CA LEU A 88 -21.45 -4.08 6.86
C LEU A 88 -22.64 -5.06 6.84
N PHE A 89 -22.81 -5.77 5.74
CA PHE A 89 -24.04 -6.52 5.46
C PHE A 89 -23.84 -8.04 5.41
N GLY A 90 -22.62 -8.51 5.71
CA GLY A 90 -22.29 -9.92 5.65
C GLY A 90 -22.20 -10.45 4.21
N PHE A 91 -22.12 -11.80 4.08
CA PHE A 91 -21.88 -12.39 2.77
C PHE A 91 -23.07 -12.23 1.79
N TYR A 92 -24.27 -12.65 2.18
CA TYR A 92 -25.41 -12.70 1.26
C TYR A 92 -25.91 -11.31 0.85
N TRP A 93 -26.26 -10.49 1.82
CA TRP A 93 -26.76 -9.14 1.57
C TRP A 93 -25.66 -8.20 1.08
N GLY A 94 -24.44 -8.33 1.61
CA GLY A 94 -23.28 -7.60 1.13
C GLY A 94 -22.98 -7.90 -0.34
N THR A 95 -23.05 -9.17 -0.77
CA THR A 95 -22.89 -9.54 -2.19
C THR A 95 -23.98 -8.89 -3.05
N LEU A 96 -25.24 -8.92 -2.62
CA LEU A 96 -26.34 -8.32 -3.36
C LEU A 96 -26.16 -6.80 -3.52
N PHE A 97 -25.89 -6.09 -2.42
CA PHE A 97 -25.76 -4.62 -2.44
C PHE A 97 -24.50 -4.18 -3.17
N ASN A 98 -23.37 -4.85 -2.97
CA ASN A 98 -22.13 -4.63 -3.73
C ASN A 98 -22.36 -4.82 -5.23
N PHE A 99 -23.02 -5.90 -5.61
CA PHE A 99 -23.33 -6.22 -7.00
C PHE A 99 -24.21 -5.16 -7.66
N LEU A 100 -25.29 -4.74 -7.01
CA LEU A 100 -26.17 -3.69 -7.51
C LEU A 100 -25.43 -2.36 -7.64
N ALA A 101 -24.73 -1.95 -6.58
CA ALA A 101 -23.98 -0.69 -6.54
C ALA A 101 -22.86 -0.63 -7.60
N ALA A 102 -22.06 -1.70 -7.70
CA ALA A 102 -21.01 -1.78 -8.69
C ALA A 102 -21.53 -1.73 -10.13
N ASN A 103 -22.68 -2.38 -10.42
CA ASN A 103 -23.30 -2.32 -11.73
C ASN A 103 -23.83 -0.91 -12.06
N ILE A 104 -24.52 -0.26 -11.13
CA ILE A 104 -25.02 1.12 -11.31
C ILE A 104 -23.83 2.06 -11.55
N GLY A 105 -22.83 2.02 -10.69
CA GLY A 105 -21.62 2.86 -10.80
C GLY A 105 -20.82 2.62 -12.07
N ALA A 106 -20.65 1.35 -12.47
CA ALA A 106 -19.98 0.99 -13.71
C ALA A 106 -20.70 1.54 -14.95
N ASN A 107 -22.03 1.44 -15.00
CA ASN A 107 -22.82 2.00 -16.08
C ASN A 107 -22.77 3.53 -16.11
N ALA A 108 -22.77 4.20 -14.94
CA ALA A 108 -22.58 5.65 -14.84
C ALA A 108 -21.17 6.07 -15.34
N ALA A 109 -20.11 5.38 -14.93
CA ALA A 109 -18.75 5.64 -15.39
C ALA A 109 -18.60 5.44 -16.91
N PHE A 110 -19.20 4.38 -17.46
CA PHE A 110 -19.27 4.15 -18.91
C PHE A 110 -19.98 5.30 -19.62
N ALA A 111 -21.13 5.73 -19.12
CA ALA A 111 -21.91 6.83 -19.71
C ALA A 111 -21.15 8.16 -19.65
N LEU A 112 -20.53 8.50 -18.51
CA LEU A 112 -19.68 9.69 -18.36
C LEU A 112 -18.53 9.68 -19.38
N SER A 113 -17.81 8.57 -19.46
CA SER A 113 -16.71 8.42 -20.41
C SER A 113 -17.19 8.51 -21.87
N ARG A 114 -18.34 7.93 -22.20
CA ARG A 114 -18.94 7.95 -23.54
C ARG A 114 -19.37 9.35 -23.95
N THR A 115 -20.02 10.08 -23.03
CA THR A 115 -20.60 11.40 -23.35
C THR A 115 -19.57 12.52 -23.29
N LEU A 116 -18.63 12.46 -22.34
CA LEU A 116 -17.65 13.53 -22.11
C LEU A 116 -16.27 13.25 -22.71
N GLY A 117 -15.88 11.98 -22.82
CA GLY A 117 -14.50 11.60 -23.16
C GLY A 117 -14.30 11.07 -24.59
N GLY A 118 -15.29 10.38 -25.18
CA GLY A 118 -15.09 9.58 -26.39
C GLY A 118 -14.48 10.34 -27.57
N ASP A 119 -15.09 11.44 -27.99
CA ASP A 119 -14.60 12.24 -29.12
C ASP A 119 -13.34 13.04 -28.80
N GLY A 120 -13.22 13.50 -27.55
CA GLY A 120 -12.07 14.27 -27.09
C GLY A 120 -10.80 13.46 -27.02
N VAL A 121 -10.85 12.26 -26.44
CA VAL A 121 -9.69 11.36 -26.34
C VAL A 121 -9.23 10.91 -27.72
N ARG A 122 -10.16 10.53 -28.61
CA ARG A 122 -9.82 10.17 -30.00
C ARG A 122 -9.11 11.30 -30.74
N ARG A 123 -9.59 12.53 -30.60
CA ARG A 123 -8.98 13.69 -31.27
C ARG A 123 -7.61 14.10 -30.68
N LEU A 124 -7.40 13.90 -29.38
CA LEU A 124 -6.12 14.23 -28.72
C LEU A 124 -5.06 13.14 -28.90
N MET A 125 -5.45 11.87 -28.83
CA MET A 125 -4.51 10.76 -28.96
C MET A 125 -4.25 10.39 -30.43
N GLY A 126 -5.06 10.92 -31.37
CA GLY A 126 -5.09 10.48 -32.75
C GLY A 126 -5.80 9.14 -32.92
N ASP A 127 -6.47 8.96 -34.05
CA ASP A 127 -7.17 7.69 -34.37
C ASP A 127 -6.19 6.49 -34.45
N ASP A 128 -4.90 6.78 -34.56
CA ASP A 128 -3.80 5.81 -34.65
C ASP A 128 -3.14 5.45 -33.32
N SER A 129 -3.67 5.88 -32.17
CA SER A 129 -3.13 5.49 -30.85
C SER A 129 -3.11 3.97 -30.67
N ALA A 130 -1.92 3.43 -30.36
CA ALA A 130 -1.73 1.99 -30.14
C ALA A 130 -2.57 1.45 -28.99
N ALA A 131 -2.78 2.26 -27.95
CA ALA A 131 -3.59 1.90 -26.78
C ALA A 131 -5.09 1.81 -27.13
N LEU A 132 -5.62 2.79 -27.86
CA LEU A 132 -7.02 2.78 -28.32
C LEU A 132 -7.25 1.64 -29.29
N ARG A 133 -6.32 1.37 -30.24
CA ARG A 133 -6.43 0.23 -31.17
C ARG A 133 -6.39 -1.12 -30.43
N LYS A 134 -5.58 -1.26 -29.36
CA LYS A 134 -5.51 -2.50 -28.56
C LYS A 134 -6.83 -2.71 -27.81
N LEU A 135 -7.38 -1.67 -27.22
CA LEU A 135 -8.64 -1.72 -26.50
C LEU A 135 -9.81 -1.98 -27.47
N ASP A 136 -9.86 -1.30 -28.61
CA ASP A 136 -10.90 -1.48 -29.62
C ASP A 136 -10.84 -2.87 -30.27
N ARG A 137 -9.64 -3.44 -30.43
CA ARG A 137 -9.46 -4.81 -30.93
C ARG A 137 -10.06 -5.87 -30.00
N VAL A 138 -9.91 -5.70 -28.69
CA VAL A 138 -10.39 -6.67 -27.69
C VAL A 138 -11.85 -6.42 -27.33
N VAL A 139 -12.21 -5.18 -27.03
CA VAL A 139 -13.52 -4.82 -26.50
C VAL A 139 -14.46 -4.37 -27.62
N GLY A 140 -13.99 -3.52 -28.55
CA GLY A 140 -14.81 -3.01 -29.65
C GLY A 140 -15.17 -4.09 -30.65
N LYS A 141 -14.18 -4.85 -31.15
CA LYS A 141 -14.37 -5.88 -32.19
C LYS A 141 -15.11 -7.12 -31.69
N HIS A 142 -14.88 -7.54 -30.45
CA HIS A 142 -15.48 -8.75 -29.87
C HIS A 142 -16.68 -8.45 -28.96
N GLY A 143 -16.99 -7.19 -28.75
CA GLY A 143 -18.18 -6.72 -28.05
C GLY A 143 -18.38 -7.38 -26.67
N PHE A 144 -19.54 -7.99 -26.48
CA PHE A 144 -19.91 -8.69 -25.26
C PHE A 144 -18.86 -9.72 -24.79
N ARG A 145 -18.41 -10.61 -25.69
CA ARG A 145 -17.48 -11.69 -25.33
C ARG A 145 -16.12 -11.17 -24.89
N GLY A 146 -15.59 -10.15 -25.57
CA GLY A 146 -14.31 -9.53 -25.22
C GLY A 146 -14.35 -8.87 -23.84
N LEU A 147 -15.40 -8.12 -23.54
CA LEU A 147 -15.54 -7.49 -22.25
C LEU A 147 -15.79 -8.52 -21.14
N LEU A 148 -16.65 -9.51 -21.36
CA LEU A 148 -16.92 -10.56 -20.38
C LEU A 148 -15.62 -11.29 -19.98
N THR A 149 -14.79 -11.62 -20.97
CA THR A 149 -13.48 -12.24 -20.70
C THR A 149 -12.60 -11.36 -19.80
N LEU A 150 -12.54 -10.04 -20.09
CA LEU A 150 -11.74 -9.10 -19.26
C LEU A 150 -12.32 -8.91 -17.86
N ARG A 151 -13.64 -9.01 -17.70
CA ARG A 151 -14.32 -8.92 -16.37
C ARG A 151 -14.07 -10.15 -15.50
N LEU A 152 -13.87 -11.31 -16.10
CA LEU A 152 -13.55 -12.56 -15.39
C LEU A 152 -12.07 -12.65 -15.00
N ILE A 153 -11.22 -11.73 -15.49
CA ILE A 153 -9.81 -11.63 -15.10
C ILE A 153 -9.68 -10.61 -13.98
N PRO A 154 -9.43 -11.01 -12.73
CA PRO A 154 -9.40 -10.08 -11.58
C PRO A 154 -8.21 -9.12 -11.61
N LEU A 155 -7.22 -9.34 -12.47
CA LEU A 155 -6.05 -8.47 -12.65
C LEU A 155 -6.34 -7.19 -13.47
N VAL A 156 -7.47 -7.11 -14.18
CA VAL A 156 -7.80 -5.92 -14.97
C VAL A 156 -8.54 -4.92 -14.09
N PRO A 157 -8.00 -3.72 -13.88
CA PRO A 157 -8.61 -2.73 -12.99
C PRO A 157 -10.06 -2.41 -13.39
N PHE A 158 -10.97 -2.49 -12.43
CA PHE A 158 -12.41 -2.32 -12.63
C PHE A 158 -12.77 -0.99 -13.32
N ASN A 159 -12.21 0.12 -12.81
CA ASN A 159 -12.45 1.45 -13.36
C ASN A 159 -11.85 1.63 -14.76
N ALA A 160 -10.70 1.01 -15.05
CA ALA A 160 -10.12 1.05 -16.39
C ALA A 160 -11.05 0.42 -17.43
N LEU A 161 -11.73 -0.69 -17.09
CA LEU A 161 -12.74 -1.29 -17.96
C LEU A 161 -13.99 -0.43 -18.08
N ASN A 162 -14.44 0.22 -17.01
CA ASN A 162 -15.63 1.06 -17.03
C ASN A 162 -15.44 2.26 -17.96
N PHE A 163 -14.41 3.07 -17.71
CA PHE A 163 -14.12 4.25 -18.50
C PHE A 163 -13.60 3.89 -19.91
N GLY A 164 -12.68 2.94 -20.01
CA GLY A 164 -12.10 2.50 -21.28
C GLY A 164 -13.16 1.97 -22.26
N SER A 165 -14.15 1.19 -21.77
CA SER A 165 -15.23 0.68 -22.62
C SER A 165 -16.14 1.80 -23.14
N GLY A 166 -16.26 2.92 -22.43
CA GLY A 166 -16.97 4.11 -22.89
C GLY A 166 -16.27 4.82 -24.07
N LEU A 167 -14.93 4.74 -24.14
CA LEU A 167 -14.12 5.39 -25.19
C LEU A 167 -14.10 4.64 -26.51
N VAL A 168 -14.42 3.34 -26.54
CA VAL A 168 -14.39 2.50 -27.73
C VAL A 168 -15.80 2.27 -28.30
N ALA A 169 -15.89 1.76 -29.52
CA ALA A 169 -17.15 1.53 -30.24
C ALA A 169 -17.94 0.31 -29.71
N LEU A 170 -18.13 0.22 -28.39
CA LEU A 170 -18.89 -0.85 -27.74
C LEU A 170 -20.34 -0.41 -27.51
N LYS A 171 -21.31 -1.22 -27.94
CA LYS A 171 -22.74 -0.95 -27.66
C LYS A 171 -23.01 -1.06 -26.16
N TRP A 172 -23.74 -0.10 -25.58
CA TRP A 172 -24.08 -0.08 -24.16
C TRP A 172 -24.70 -1.40 -23.67
N ARG A 173 -25.62 -2.01 -24.44
CA ARG A 173 -26.23 -3.29 -24.07
C ARG A 173 -25.20 -4.39 -23.86
N ASN A 174 -24.18 -4.48 -24.74
CA ASN A 174 -23.11 -5.45 -24.61
C ASN A 174 -22.24 -5.18 -23.36
N TYR A 175 -22.00 -3.91 -23.07
CA TYR A 175 -21.29 -3.49 -21.86
C TYR A 175 -22.06 -3.86 -20.61
N ALA A 176 -23.34 -3.48 -20.53
CA ALA A 176 -24.18 -3.70 -19.36
C ALA A 176 -24.33 -5.19 -19.02
N ILE A 177 -24.62 -6.04 -20.02
CA ILE A 177 -24.82 -7.48 -19.82
C ILE A 177 -23.49 -8.16 -19.47
N ALA A 178 -22.38 -7.82 -20.15
CA ALA A 178 -21.08 -8.39 -19.84
C ALA A 178 -20.60 -7.98 -18.43
N THR A 179 -20.91 -6.76 -18.00
CA THR A 179 -20.60 -6.30 -16.65
C THR A 179 -21.49 -7.01 -15.62
N LEU A 180 -22.80 -7.09 -15.86
CA LEU A 180 -23.74 -7.77 -14.97
C LEU A 180 -23.30 -9.22 -14.68
N ILE A 181 -22.92 -9.98 -15.70
CA ILE A 181 -22.51 -11.37 -15.55
C ILE A 181 -21.09 -11.46 -15.03
N GLY A 182 -20.17 -10.64 -15.57
CA GLY A 182 -18.73 -10.80 -15.37
C GLY A 182 -18.23 -10.38 -14.01
N ILE A 183 -18.90 -9.44 -13.31
CA ILE A 183 -18.46 -9.00 -11.98
C ILE A 183 -19.00 -9.85 -10.85
N LEU A 184 -20.06 -10.62 -11.06
CA LEU A 184 -20.75 -11.38 -10.00
C LEU A 184 -19.80 -12.35 -9.25
N PRO A 185 -19.02 -13.19 -9.93
CA PRO A 185 -18.12 -14.11 -9.23
C PRO A 185 -17.07 -13.39 -8.38
N GLY A 186 -16.44 -12.34 -8.94
CA GLY A 186 -15.46 -11.54 -8.22
C GLY A 186 -16.08 -10.83 -7.02
N THR A 187 -17.22 -10.18 -7.21
CA THR A 187 -17.93 -9.50 -6.12
C THR A 187 -18.26 -10.45 -4.97
N ALA A 188 -18.78 -11.64 -5.28
CA ALA A 188 -19.09 -12.64 -4.25
C ALA A 188 -17.83 -13.07 -3.47
N VAL A 189 -16.72 -13.33 -4.16
CA VAL A 189 -15.47 -13.76 -3.51
C VAL A 189 -14.87 -12.64 -2.63
N TYR A 190 -14.81 -11.41 -3.10
CA TYR A 190 -14.32 -10.28 -2.31
C TYR A 190 -15.21 -9.99 -1.11
N THR A 191 -16.53 -10.07 -1.27
CA THR A 191 -17.48 -9.89 -0.17
C THR A 191 -17.35 -10.99 0.88
N PHE A 192 -17.20 -12.27 0.44
CA PHE A 192 -16.96 -13.40 1.33
C PHE A 192 -15.64 -13.26 2.09
N PHE A 193 -14.58 -12.82 1.41
CA PHE A 193 -13.29 -12.56 2.05
C PHE A 193 -13.41 -11.50 3.16
N ALA A 194 -14.06 -10.36 2.88
CA ALA A 194 -14.25 -9.31 3.87
C ALA A 194 -15.09 -9.75 5.07
N HIS A 195 -16.18 -10.49 4.80
CA HIS A 195 -17.02 -11.05 5.84
C HIS A 195 -16.26 -12.03 6.75
N SER A 196 -15.49 -12.93 6.15
CA SER A 196 -14.69 -13.91 6.88
C SER A 196 -13.55 -13.25 7.66
N LEU A 197 -12.92 -12.22 7.11
CA LEU A 197 -11.86 -11.46 7.78
C LEU A 197 -12.40 -10.75 9.03
N LEU A 198 -13.57 -10.11 8.94
CA LEU A 198 -14.19 -9.44 10.08
C LEU A 198 -14.59 -10.45 11.16
N GLN A 199 -15.17 -11.60 10.80
CA GLN A 199 -15.48 -12.65 11.76
C GLN A 199 -14.23 -13.23 12.43
N GLY A 200 -13.14 -13.43 11.66
CA GLY A 200 -11.86 -13.90 12.19
C GLY A 200 -11.20 -12.95 13.19
N SER A 201 -11.38 -11.65 13.00
CA SER A 201 -10.87 -10.63 13.92
C SER A 201 -11.69 -10.50 15.22
N LEU A 202 -12.99 -10.85 15.17
CA LEU A 202 -13.89 -10.74 16.33
C LEU A 202 -13.96 -12.03 17.17
N GLU A 203 -13.75 -13.18 16.51
CA GLU A 203 -13.93 -14.48 17.16
C GLU A 203 -12.80 -15.43 16.76
N ALA A 204 -11.63 -15.33 17.03
CA ALA A 204 -10.51 -16.24 16.70
C ALA A 204 -10.93 -17.72 16.44
N SER A 205 -11.90 -17.92 15.52
CA SER A 205 -12.52 -19.21 15.27
C SER A 205 -11.85 -19.92 14.08
N ARG A 206 -11.72 -21.25 14.16
CA ARG A 206 -11.23 -22.09 13.05
C ARG A 206 -12.05 -21.90 11.78
N ASP A 207 -13.34 -21.64 11.91
CA ASP A 207 -14.27 -21.49 10.79
C ASP A 207 -14.04 -20.17 10.03
N ALA A 208 -13.73 -19.08 10.74
CA ALA A 208 -13.38 -17.80 10.13
C ALA A 208 -12.03 -17.89 9.38
N LEU A 209 -11.03 -18.53 9.98
CA LEU A 209 -9.75 -18.79 9.31
C LEU A 209 -9.94 -19.66 8.05
N PHE A 210 -10.75 -20.71 8.15
CA PHE A 210 -11.09 -21.54 6.99
C PHE A 210 -11.81 -20.73 5.92
N GLY A 211 -12.73 -19.83 6.31
CA GLY A 211 -13.41 -18.90 5.39
C GLY A 211 -12.46 -17.99 4.64
N VAL A 212 -11.47 -17.38 5.31
CA VAL A 212 -10.42 -16.55 4.70
C VAL A 212 -9.57 -17.35 3.72
N LEU A 213 -9.12 -18.55 4.13
CA LEU A 213 -8.33 -19.44 3.27
C LEU A 213 -9.13 -19.90 2.04
N LEU A 214 -10.41 -20.22 2.22
CA LEU A 214 -11.30 -20.61 1.12
C LEU A 214 -11.52 -19.46 0.15
N ALA A 215 -11.77 -18.23 0.66
CA ALA A 215 -11.92 -17.04 -0.20
C ALA A 215 -10.64 -16.74 -0.97
N GLY A 216 -9.48 -16.83 -0.34
CA GLY A 216 -8.17 -16.71 -1.00
C GLY A 216 -7.99 -17.75 -2.11
N ALA A 217 -8.29 -19.01 -1.82
CA ALA A 217 -8.23 -20.10 -2.81
C ALA A 217 -9.21 -19.87 -3.98
N LEU A 218 -10.41 -19.36 -3.71
CA LEU A 218 -11.39 -19.01 -4.75
C LEU A 218 -10.91 -17.84 -5.61
N LEU A 219 -10.26 -16.83 -5.05
CA LEU A 219 -9.64 -15.73 -5.81
C LEU A 219 -8.52 -16.25 -6.74
N ILE A 220 -7.67 -17.14 -6.24
CA ILE A 220 -6.64 -17.80 -7.04
C ILE A 220 -7.28 -18.62 -8.17
N LEU A 221 -8.27 -19.46 -7.86
CA LEU A 221 -8.99 -20.27 -8.85
C LEU A 221 -9.66 -19.38 -9.91
N LEU A 222 -10.29 -18.30 -9.50
CA LEU A 222 -10.91 -17.34 -10.41
C LEU A 222 -9.88 -16.67 -11.35
N SER A 223 -8.66 -16.43 -10.88
CA SER A 223 -7.56 -15.92 -11.69
C SER A 223 -7.14 -16.91 -12.80
N PHE A 224 -7.28 -18.21 -12.55
CA PHE A 224 -7.00 -19.25 -13.54
C PHE A 224 -8.21 -19.61 -14.42
N LEU A 225 -9.41 -19.12 -14.13
CA LEU A 225 -10.63 -19.42 -14.84
C LEU A 225 -10.52 -19.24 -16.37
N PRO A 226 -9.92 -18.15 -16.90
CA PRO A 226 -9.74 -18.00 -18.35
C PRO A 226 -8.85 -19.08 -18.97
N ALA A 227 -7.82 -19.54 -18.25
CA ALA A 227 -6.94 -20.61 -18.72
C ALA A 227 -7.65 -21.97 -18.71
N ILE A 228 -8.49 -22.22 -17.70
CA ILE A 228 -9.31 -23.43 -17.59
C ILE A 228 -10.35 -23.48 -18.71
N LEU A 229 -11.08 -22.37 -18.95
CA LEU A 229 -12.08 -22.28 -20.02
C LEU A 229 -11.45 -22.50 -21.41
N LYS A 230 -10.22 -22.00 -21.62
CA LYS A 230 -9.47 -22.27 -22.85
C LYS A 230 -9.12 -23.76 -23.03
N ARG A 231 -8.74 -24.45 -21.95
CA ARG A 231 -8.46 -25.91 -21.98
C ARG A 231 -9.72 -26.74 -22.26
N LEU A 232 -10.88 -26.26 -21.79
CA LEU A 232 -12.18 -26.90 -22.05
C LEU A 232 -12.76 -26.59 -23.44
N GLY A 233 -11.96 -26.00 -24.34
CA GLY A 233 -12.37 -25.72 -25.71
C GLY A 233 -13.25 -24.50 -25.92
N VAL A 234 -13.49 -23.69 -24.85
CA VAL A 234 -14.21 -22.45 -24.96
C VAL A 234 -13.32 -21.42 -25.64
N LYS A 235 -13.62 -21.09 -26.89
CA LYS A 235 -12.89 -20.06 -27.65
C LYS A 235 -13.18 -18.68 -27.07
N LEU A 236 -12.23 -18.15 -26.28
CA LEU A 236 -12.28 -16.80 -25.73
C LEU A 236 -11.51 -15.85 -26.68
N PRO A 237 -12.20 -14.96 -27.40
CA PRO A 237 -11.53 -14.06 -28.34
C PRO A 237 -10.66 -13.03 -27.60
N GLY A 238 -9.42 -12.82 -28.06
CA GLY A 238 -8.53 -11.76 -27.56
C GLY A 238 -7.53 -12.15 -26.47
N MET A 239 -7.51 -13.41 -26.02
CA MET A 239 -6.67 -13.84 -24.89
C MET A 239 -5.20 -14.15 -25.24
N SER A 240 -4.84 -14.20 -26.52
CA SER A 240 -3.49 -14.60 -26.95
C SER A 240 -2.39 -13.57 -26.63
N ALA A 241 -2.72 -12.37 -26.23
CA ALA A 241 -1.77 -11.27 -26.06
C ALA A 241 -1.54 -10.82 -24.60
N VAL A 242 -2.30 -11.32 -23.63
CA VAL A 242 -2.25 -10.79 -22.24
C VAL A 242 -1.77 -11.83 -21.20
N VAL A 243 -1.78 -13.12 -21.54
CA VAL A 243 -1.55 -14.20 -20.55
C VAL A 243 -0.15 -14.83 -20.63
N VAL A 244 0.74 -14.39 -21.54
CA VAL A 244 2.00 -15.13 -21.80
C VAL A 244 3.22 -14.73 -20.97
N PRO A 245 3.35 -13.58 -20.29
CA PRO A 245 4.56 -13.34 -19.50
C PRO A 245 4.52 -13.73 -18.00
N LEU A 246 3.38 -14.18 -17.45
CA LEU A 246 3.25 -14.42 -15.99
C LEU A 246 3.15 -15.89 -15.55
N VAL A 247 3.20 -16.85 -16.47
CA VAL A 247 3.14 -18.30 -16.14
C VAL A 247 4.42 -19.04 -16.57
N GLY A 248 5.53 -18.34 -16.64
CA GLY A 248 6.86 -18.89 -16.92
C GLY A 248 7.63 -19.39 -15.70
N LEU A 249 7.03 -19.45 -14.52
CA LEU A 249 7.60 -20.15 -13.36
C LEU A 249 7.15 -21.61 -13.40
N SER A 250 7.92 -22.38 -14.15
CA SER A 250 7.83 -23.84 -14.22
C SER A 250 8.06 -24.45 -12.83
N PHE A 251 7.05 -25.08 -12.29
CA PHE A 251 7.24 -26.18 -11.36
C PHE A 251 7.81 -27.37 -12.16
N ALA A 252 9.09 -27.33 -12.43
CA ALA A 252 9.83 -28.52 -12.76
C ALA A 252 10.23 -29.17 -11.44
N GLY A 253 9.47 -30.16 -11.03
CA GLY A 253 9.86 -31.05 -9.94
C GLY A 253 11.24 -31.64 -10.25
N ARG A 254 12.26 -31.26 -9.48
CA ARG A 254 13.53 -31.97 -9.42
C ARG A 254 13.29 -33.26 -8.60
N PRO A 255 13.79 -34.40 -9.07
CA PRO A 255 13.77 -35.62 -8.25
C PRO A 255 14.60 -35.37 -6.98
N ALA A 256 14.11 -35.88 -5.87
CA ALA A 256 14.79 -35.88 -4.59
C ALA A 256 16.20 -36.48 -4.76
N ALA A 257 17.21 -35.62 -4.75
CA ALA A 257 18.57 -36.03 -4.54
C ALA A 257 18.78 -36.18 -3.04
N ALA A 258 19.48 -37.25 -2.66
CA ALA A 258 19.79 -37.62 -1.30
C ALA A 258 20.26 -36.41 -0.47
N VAL A 259 19.66 -36.27 0.72
CA VAL A 259 20.08 -35.33 1.75
C VAL A 259 21.51 -35.67 2.17
N GLN A 260 22.49 -34.96 1.62
CA GLN A 260 23.73 -34.76 2.32
C GLN A 260 23.47 -33.64 3.32
N GLU A 261 23.71 -33.90 4.60
CA GLU A 261 23.81 -32.87 5.64
C GLU A 261 24.94 -31.90 5.27
N THR A 262 24.61 -30.91 4.42
CA THR A 262 25.40 -29.69 4.31
C THR A 262 24.90 -28.80 5.42
N THR A 263 25.75 -28.53 6.41
CA THR A 263 25.54 -27.45 7.36
C THR A 263 25.16 -26.19 6.57
N ALA A 264 23.97 -25.67 6.86
CA ALA A 264 23.49 -24.43 6.22
C ALA A 264 24.58 -23.36 6.38
N PRO A 265 24.88 -22.53 5.34
CA PRO A 265 25.84 -21.48 5.47
C PRO A 265 25.39 -20.55 6.62
N PRO A 266 26.34 -20.07 7.46
CA PRO A 266 25.99 -19.21 8.58
C PRO A 266 25.37 -17.92 8.08
N LEU A 267 24.51 -17.31 8.92
CA LEU A 267 23.94 -15.97 8.64
C LEU A 267 25.06 -14.94 8.45
N PRO A 268 24.81 -13.83 7.75
CA PRO A 268 25.78 -12.77 7.54
C PRO A 268 26.36 -12.26 8.86
N ASP A 269 27.68 -12.09 8.90
CA ASP A 269 28.33 -11.31 9.93
C ASP A 269 28.00 -9.82 9.76
N HIS A 270 27.33 -9.23 10.75
CA HIS A 270 26.95 -7.82 10.75
C HIS A 270 28.10 -6.85 11.11
N SER A 271 29.34 -7.34 11.35
CA SER A 271 30.49 -6.52 11.72
C SER A 271 30.83 -5.47 10.66
N VAL A 272 30.69 -5.81 9.38
CA VAL A 272 30.89 -4.86 8.27
C VAL A 272 29.89 -3.71 8.34
N PHE A 273 28.64 -3.97 8.69
CA PHE A 273 27.63 -2.93 8.84
C PHE A 273 27.87 -2.09 10.08
N THR A 274 28.31 -2.70 11.18
CA THR A 274 28.77 -1.96 12.37
C THR A 274 29.88 -0.97 12.03
N GLN A 275 30.86 -1.35 11.20
CA GLN A 275 31.91 -0.42 10.76
C GLN A 275 31.34 0.75 9.94
N VAL A 276 30.39 0.49 9.04
CA VAL A 276 29.70 1.56 8.29
C VAL A 276 29.01 2.51 9.25
N LEU A 277 28.17 1.99 10.16
CA LEU A 277 27.42 2.81 11.11
C LEU A 277 28.33 3.63 12.03
N ALA A 278 29.42 3.04 12.54
CA ALA A 278 30.39 3.73 13.39
C ALA A 278 31.08 4.92 12.69
N GLU A 279 31.18 4.89 11.36
CA GLU A 279 31.82 5.98 10.59
C GLU A 279 30.87 7.12 10.23
N ILE A 280 29.56 6.84 10.14
CA ILE A 280 28.59 7.80 9.58
C ILE A 280 27.58 8.32 10.59
N VAL A 281 27.37 7.61 11.72
CA VAL A 281 26.40 8.04 12.75
C VAL A 281 27.04 9.08 13.66
N GLU A 282 26.50 10.28 13.65
CA GLU A 282 26.96 11.45 14.42
C GLU A 282 25.83 11.92 15.36
N GLY A 283 25.70 11.27 16.52
CA GLY A 283 24.59 11.51 17.44
C GLY A 283 23.24 11.11 16.80
N PRO A 284 22.27 12.03 16.69
CA PRO A 284 21.00 11.73 16.04
C PRO A 284 21.06 11.82 14.50
N LEU A 285 22.18 12.29 13.93
CA LEU A 285 22.34 12.58 12.51
C LEU A 285 23.21 11.55 11.82
N VAL A 286 23.14 11.53 10.48
CA VAL A 286 23.89 10.63 9.61
C VAL A 286 24.73 11.45 8.62
N ASN A 287 26.01 11.17 8.52
CA ASN A 287 26.90 11.79 7.54
C ASN A 287 26.77 11.12 6.17
N TYR A 288 25.72 11.50 5.44
CA TYR A 288 25.44 10.95 4.10
C TYR A 288 26.51 11.34 3.08
N SER A 289 27.15 12.50 3.23
CA SER A 289 28.21 12.93 2.32
C SER A 289 29.42 12.01 2.39
N ARG A 290 29.84 11.62 3.61
CA ARG A 290 30.90 10.66 3.83
C ARG A 290 30.56 9.28 3.24
N LEU A 291 29.35 8.80 3.50
CA LEU A 291 28.88 7.51 2.98
C LEU A 291 28.77 7.50 1.45
N ALA A 292 28.33 8.60 0.85
CA ALA A 292 28.24 8.74 -0.62
C ALA A 292 29.63 8.81 -1.27
N ALA A 293 30.63 9.38 -0.59
CA ALA A 293 32.01 9.43 -1.06
C ALA A 293 32.70 8.05 -1.08
N ASP A 294 32.41 7.18 -0.11
CA ASP A 294 32.90 5.79 -0.09
C ASP A 294 31.78 4.78 0.28
N PRO A 295 30.94 4.38 -0.67
CA PRO A 295 29.86 3.42 -0.43
C PRO A 295 30.32 1.95 -0.48
N ALA A 296 31.60 1.68 -0.64
CA ALA A 296 32.10 0.32 -0.96
C ALA A 296 31.76 -0.71 0.13
N ARG A 297 31.87 -0.33 1.43
CA ARG A 297 31.55 -1.24 2.54
C ARG A 297 30.04 -1.49 2.64
N LEU A 298 29.22 -0.46 2.50
CA LEU A 298 27.76 -0.61 2.48
C LEU A 298 27.32 -1.50 1.33
N ASN A 299 27.85 -1.28 0.12
CA ASN A 299 27.52 -2.10 -1.05
C ASN A 299 27.93 -3.57 -0.84
N ARG A 300 29.06 -3.83 -0.21
CA ARG A 300 29.49 -5.19 0.13
C ARG A 300 28.55 -5.84 1.12
N TYR A 301 28.14 -5.12 2.16
CA TYR A 301 27.20 -5.64 3.13
C TYR A 301 25.84 -5.95 2.49
N ILE A 302 25.32 -5.07 1.65
CA ILE A 302 24.06 -5.33 0.91
C ILE A 302 24.19 -6.55 -0.02
N ALA A 303 25.35 -6.73 -0.68
CA ALA A 303 25.59 -7.93 -1.48
C ALA A 303 25.55 -9.20 -0.62
N THR A 304 26.06 -9.13 0.62
CA THR A 304 25.98 -10.24 1.58
C THR A 304 24.52 -10.52 1.98
N LEU A 305 23.72 -9.48 2.26
CA LEU A 305 22.28 -9.63 2.52
C LEU A 305 21.55 -10.26 1.33
N ALA A 306 21.89 -9.82 0.11
CA ALA A 306 21.28 -10.34 -1.12
C ALA A 306 21.57 -11.84 -1.33
N SER A 307 22.77 -12.28 -0.98
CA SER A 307 23.21 -13.67 -1.15
C SER A 307 22.84 -14.61 0.01
N THR A 308 22.19 -14.09 1.05
CA THR A 308 21.75 -14.91 2.20
C THR A 308 20.72 -15.93 1.74
N ASP A 309 20.95 -17.19 2.10
CA ASP A 309 19.99 -18.27 1.80
C ASP A 309 18.72 -18.09 2.63
N PRO A 310 17.53 -17.96 1.99
CA PRO A 310 16.27 -17.83 2.70
C PRO A 310 15.97 -18.99 3.66
N SER A 311 16.44 -20.20 3.33
CA SER A 311 16.22 -21.38 4.18
C SER A 311 17.10 -21.36 5.43
N ALA A 312 18.33 -20.86 5.31
CA ALA A 312 19.23 -20.65 6.45
C ALA A 312 18.69 -19.55 7.38
N LEU A 313 18.17 -18.46 6.79
CA LEU A 313 17.56 -17.38 7.56
C LEU A 313 16.29 -17.87 8.30
N ALA A 314 15.42 -18.64 7.63
CA ALA A 314 14.22 -19.19 8.25
C ALA A 314 14.50 -20.23 9.35
N ALA A 315 15.65 -20.89 9.31
CA ALA A 315 16.08 -21.85 10.33
C ALA A 315 16.82 -21.21 11.51
N ALA A 316 17.16 -19.93 11.42
CA ALA A 316 17.85 -19.19 12.48
C ALA A 316 16.91 -18.89 13.66
N GLY A 317 17.49 -18.52 14.81
CA GLY A 317 16.73 -18.06 15.97
C GLY A 317 15.92 -16.79 15.66
N GLU A 318 14.81 -16.59 16.34
CA GLU A 318 13.91 -15.42 16.14
C GLU A 318 14.68 -14.10 16.32
N GLY A 319 15.58 -14.01 17.31
CA GLY A 319 16.43 -12.84 17.52
C GLY A 319 17.38 -12.57 16.35
N ASP A 320 17.98 -13.61 15.76
CA ASP A 320 18.85 -13.47 14.59
C ASP A 320 18.07 -13.04 13.34
N GLN A 321 16.86 -13.61 13.15
CA GLN A 321 15.98 -13.21 12.06
C GLN A 321 15.60 -11.73 12.19
N LEU A 322 15.15 -11.30 13.37
CA LEU A 322 14.73 -9.92 13.60
C LEU A 322 15.91 -8.95 13.45
N ALA A 323 17.07 -9.26 14.02
CA ALA A 323 18.29 -8.46 13.85
C ALA A 323 18.70 -8.34 12.38
N PHE A 324 18.64 -9.43 11.63
CA PHE A 324 18.91 -9.46 10.18
C PHE A 324 18.00 -8.49 9.43
N TRP A 325 16.71 -8.54 9.69
CA TRP A 325 15.74 -7.71 8.96
C TRP A 325 15.79 -6.23 9.35
N ILE A 326 16.04 -5.90 10.62
CA ILE A 326 16.28 -4.52 11.06
C ILE A 326 17.53 -3.95 10.36
N ASN A 327 18.61 -4.71 10.33
CA ASN A 327 19.83 -4.30 9.65
C ASN A 327 19.64 -4.16 8.13
N ALA A 328 18.86 -5.06 7.51
CA ALA A 328 18.55 -4.99 6.09
C ALA A 328 17.75 -3.71 5.77
N TYR A 329 16.70 -3.41 6.54
CA TYR A 329 15.92 -2.18 6.39
C TYR A 329 16.84 -0.94 6.44
N ASN A 330 17.65 -0.83 7.51
CA ASN A 330 18.51 0.32 7.72
C ASN A 330 19.59 0.45 6.64
N ALA A 331 20.23 -0.67 6.24
CA ALA A 331 21.25 -0.65 5.19
C ALA A 331 20.66 -0.24 3.83
N CYS A 332 19.49 -0.74 3.49
CA CYS A 332 18.82 -0.41 2.24
C CYS A 332 18.32 1.04 2.22
N MET A 333 17.82 1.58 3.35
CA MET A 333 17.48 2.98 3.45
C MET A 333 18.69 3.88 3.26
N LEU A 334 19.81 3.60 3.93
CA LEU A 334 21.08 4.31 3.73
C LEU A 334 21.51 4.28 2.27
N LYS A 335 21.45 3.11 1.63
CA LYS A 335 21.79 2.95 0.22
C LYS A 335 20.88 3.79 -0.67
N ARG A 336 19.56 3.76 -0.42
CA ARG A 336 18.58 4.52 -1.19
C ARG A 336 18.82 6.03 -1.10
N VAL A 337 19.16 6.53 0.09
CA VAL A 337 19.51 7.95 0.28
C VAL A 337 20.76 8.32 -0.50
N ILE A 338 21.88 7.58 -0.37
CA ILE A 338 23.14 7.96 -1.04
C ILE A 338 23.10 7.83 -2.56
N GLU A 339 22.26 6.97 -3.11
CA GLU A 339 22.03 6.89 -4.57
C GLU A 339 21.43 8.18 -5.15
N HIS A 340 20.79 8.99 -4.30
CA HIS A 340 20.13 10.23 -4.69
C HIS A 340 20.75 11.46 -4.01
N TYR A 341 21.87 11.26 -3.30
CA TYR A 341 22.51 12.33 -2.53
C TYR A 341 23.38 13.23 -3.42
N PRO A 342 23.37 14.57 -3.25
CA PRO A 342 22.44 15.30 -2.40
C PRO A 342 21.00 15.26 -2.97
N ILE A 343 20.02 15.03 -2.09
CA ILE A 343 18.62 14.89 -2.50
C ILE A 343 18.15 16.21 -3.12
N ARG A 344 17.72 16.14 -4.39
CA ARG A 344 17.22 17.29 -5.13
C ARG A 344 15.70 17.34 -5.09
N ARG A 345 15.17 18.54 -5.01
CA ARG A 345 13.74 18.78 -5.07
C ARG A 345 13.13 18.17 -6.33
N ALA A 346 12.05 17.43 -6.17
CA ALA A 346 11.30 16.84 -7.28
C ALA A 346 10.74 17.91 -8.22
N GLY A 347 10.72 17.62 -9.51
CA GLY A 347 10.15 18.48 -10.55
C GLY A 347 8.67 18.17 -10.86
N GLY A 348 8.04 19.05 -11.69
CA GLY A 348 6.72 18.80 -12.27
C GLY A 348 5.59 18.56 -11.26
N LEU A 349 4.73 17.60 -11.59
CA LEU A 349 3.53 17.26 -10.78
C LEU A 349 3.89 16.74 -9.39
N ARG A 350 5.01 16.04 -9.25
CA ARG A 350 5.49 15.52 -7.97
C ARG A 350 5.85 16.64 -6.99
N ARG A 351 6.46 17.73 -7.49
CA ARG A 351 6.70 18.92 -6.66
C ARG A 351 5.41 19.47 -6.05
N LEU A 352 4.36 19.59 -6.87
CA LEU A 352 3.04 20.05 -6.40
C LEU A 352 2.45 19.10 -5.37
N ARG A 353 2.52 17.78 -5.61
CA ARG A 353 2.05 16.76 -4.68
C ARG A 353 2.81 16.81 -3.35
N ASN A 354 4.15 16.90 -3.39
CA ASN A 354 4.97 16.96 -2.19
C ASN A 354 4.71 18.26 -1.39
N ALA A 355 4.59 19.40 -2.08
CA ALA A 355 4.24 20.68 -1.43
C ALA A 355 2.84 20.63 -0.78
N ALA A 356 1.84 20.05 -1.48
CA ALA A 356 0.49 19.89 -0.93
C ALA A 356 0.43 18.95 0.28
N ALA A 357 1.34 17.97 0.34
CA ALA A 357 1.49 17.05 1.46
C ALA A 357 2.40 17.59 2.58
N GLY A 358 2.87 18.84 2.50
CA GLY A 358 3.77 19.43 3.51
C GLY A 358 5.16 18.77 3.58
N ARG A 359 5.59 18.07 2.52
CA ARG A 359 6.87 17.35 2.49
C ARG A 359 8.04 18.30 2.25
N PRO A 360 9.08 18.31 3.11
CA PRO A 360 10.23 19.20 2.96
C PRO A 360 10.96 18.99 1.63
N GLU A 361 11.66 20.06 1.18
CA GLU A 361 12.47 20.00 -0.06
C GLU A 361 13.69 19.07 0.09
N HIS A 362 14.25 19.01 1.29
CA HIS A 362 15.36 18.13 1.66
C HIS A 362 14.82 16.96 2.48
N SER A 363 14.20 15.99 1.81
CA SER A 363 13.52 14.86 2.42
C SER A 363 13.60 13.65 1.49
N VAL A 364 13.59 12.45 2.06
CA VAL A 364 13.48 11.19 1.31
C VAL A 364 12.23 11.13 0.42
N TRP A 365 11.19 11.86 0.75
CA TRP A 365 9.98 11.99 -0.08
C TRP A 365 10.23 12.65 -1.45
N GLN A 366 11.41 13.21 -1.68
CA GLN A 366 11.81 13.70 -2.99
C GLN A 366 12.36 12.58 -3.90
N ILE A 367 12.65 11.40 -3.35
CA ILE A 367 13.05 10.20 -4.07
C ILE A 367 11.79 9.45 -4.54
N ASP A 368 11.80 8.95 -5.79
CA ASP A 368 10.69 8.16 -6.31
C ASP A 368 10.62 6.81 -5.61
N ASP A 369 9.39 6.43 -5.22
CA ASP A 369 9.06 5.13 -4.65
C ASP A 369 10.00 4.69 -3.50
N VAL A 370 10.43 5.69 -2.67
CA VAL A 370 11.45 5.49 -1.63
C VAL A 370 11.10 4.36 -0.65
N PHE A 371 9.84 4.21 -0.29
CA PHE A 371 9.37 3.15 0.61
C PHE A 371 8.74 1.96 -0.12
N THR A 372 8.05 2.23 -1.24
CA THR A 372 7.23 1.24 -1.97
C THR A 372 7.97 0.52 -3.09
N GLY A 373 9.11 1.04 -3.54
CA GLY A 373 9.91 0.45 -4.61
C GLY A 373 10.76 -0.73 -4.10
N ALA A 374 10.80 -1.82 -4.87
CA ALA A 374 11.63 -2.99 -4.57
C ALA A 374 13.11 -2.70 -4.88
N HIS A 375 13.77 -1.93 -4.01
CA HIS A 375 15.15 -1.48 -4.19
C HIS A 375 16.15 -2.18 -3.27
N CYS A 376 15.68 -3.04 -2.36
CA CYS A 376 16.48 -3.74 -1.38
C CYS A 376 16.67 -5.20 -1.77
N PRO A 377 17.80 -5.59 -2.35
CA PRO A 377 18.11 -6.99 -2.62
C PRO A 377 18.48 -7.68 -1.29
N VAL A 378 17.64 -8.62 -0.84
CA VAL A 378 17.82 -9.31 0.45
C VAL A 378 17.24 -10.72 0.39
N ALA A 379 18.00 -11.70 0.87
CA ALA A 379 17.60 -13.11 0.93
C ALA A 379 17.00 -13.61 -0.39
N GLY A 380 17.72 -13.34 -1.50
CA GLY A 380 17.36 -13.82 -2.84
C GLY A 380 16.19 -13.12 -3.54
N ALA A 381 15.66 -12.02 -2.99
CA ALA A 381 14.58 -11.25 -3.59
C ALA A 381 14.81 -9.73 -3.46
N ASP A 382 14.29 -8.96 -4.43
CA ASP A 382 14.22 -7.51 -4.30
C ASP A 382 12.95 -7.14 -3.52
N ARG A 383 13.11 -6.38 -2.42
CA ARG A 383 12.05 -5.98 -1.51
C ARG A 383 11.94 -4.47 -1.39
N SER A 384 10.77 -3.98 -1.02
CA SER A 384 10.57 -2.59 -0.63
C SER A 384 10.79 -2.41 0.89
N GLN A 385 10.98 -1.15 1.32
CA GLN A 385 11.03 -0.82 2.74
C GLN A 385 9.69 -1.16 3.43
N ASP A 386 8.58 -0.82 2.77
CA ASP A 386 7.23 -1.14 3.24
C ASP A 386 7.02 -2.66 3.41
N GLU A 387 7.52 -3.48 2.46
CA GLU A 387 7.43 -4.94 2.56
C GLU A 387 8.24 -5.46 3.75
N ILE A 388 9.48 -4.98 3.93
CA ILE A 388 10.33 -5.41 5.05
C ILE A 388 9.68 -5.02 6.38
N GLU A 389 9.19 -3.79 6.52
CA GLU A 389 8.58 -3.29 7.75
C GLU A 389 7.23 -3.96 8.04
N HIS A 390 6.28 -3.88 7.10
CA HIS A 390 4.89 -4.25 7.35
C HIS A 390 4.59 -5.74 7.19
N GLU A 391 5.31 -6.44 6.30
CA GLU A 391 5.02 -7.86 6.00
C GLU A 391 6.00 -8.82 6.68
N ILE A 392 7.16 -8.33 7.14
CA ILE A 392 8.19 -9.19 7.74
C ILE A 392 8.46 -8.83 9.20
N ILE A 393 8.90 -7.59 9.50
CA ILE A 393 9.35 -7.22 10.85
C ILE A 393 8.17 -7.09 11.82
N ARG A 394 7.12 -6.33 11.47
CA ARG A 394 5.95 -6.12 12.33
C ARG A 394 5.23 -7.43 12.74
N PRO A 395 5.04 -8.42 11.83
CA PRO A 395 4.47 -9.72 12.20
C PRO A 395 5.28 -10.53 13.21
N MET A 396 6.56 -10.17 13.45
CA MET A 396 7.39 -10.79 14.50
C MET A 396 7.00 -10.33 15.92
N GLY A 397 6.18 -9.28 16.04
CA GLY A 397 5.42 -8.94 17.25
C GLY A 397 6.19 -8.16 18.32
N ASP A 398 7.36 -7.59 18.02
CA ASP A 398 8.11 -6.74 18.94
C ASP A 398 7.91 -5.25 18.61
N PRO A 399 7.16 -4.47 19.41
CA PRO A 399 6.88 -3.07 19.08
C PRO A 399 8.12 -2.16 19.15
N ARG A 400 9.19 -2.59 19.82
CA ARG A 400 10.44 -1.83 19.94
C ARG A 400 11.15 -1.62 18.60
N ILE A 401 10.77 -2.40 17.56
CA ILE A 401 11.32 -2.27 16.20
C ILE A 401 11.11 -0.87 15.62
N HIS A 402 10.00 -0.21 15.98
CA HIS A 402 9.70 1.15 15.52
C HIS A 402 10.70 2.21 16.04
N LEU A 403 11.52 1.85 17.03
CA LEU A 403 12.61 2.68 17.56
C LEU A 403 13.99 2.21 17.04
N ALA A 404 14.03 1.15 16.24
CA ALA A 404 15.25 0.52 15.72
C ALA A 404 15.44 0.71 14.21
N ILE A 405 14.34 0.81 13.44
CA ILE A 405 14.39 1.11 12.01
C ILE A 405 14.36 2.63 11.79
N ASN A 406 15.09 3.10 10.77
CA ASN A 406 15.24 4.53 10.50
C ASN A 406 14.83 4.89 9.06
N CYS A 407 13.87 5.78 8.94
CA CYS A 407 13.33 6.28 7.68
C CYS A 407 14.07 7.51 7.12
N ALA A 408 15.24 7.83 7.65
CA ALA A 408 16.09 8.95 7.25
C ALA A 408 15.46 10.35 7.43
N ALA A 409 14.58 10.52 8.41
CA ALA A 409 13.99 11.82 8.77
C ALA A 409 14.53 12.31 10.12
N LEU A 410 14.54 13.63 10.36
CA LEU A 410 14.97 14.23 11.63
C LEU A 410 14.16 13.73 12.82
N SER A 411 12.84 13.55 12.64
CA SER A 411 11.99 13.03 13.72
C SER A 411 12.01 11.50 13.82
N CYS A 412 12.70 10.79 12.92
CA CYS A 412 12.82 9.33 13.04
C CYS A 412 13.74 8.97 14.22
N PRO A 413 13.42 7.93 15.00
CA PRO A 413 14.35 7.44 16.02
C PRO A 413 15.75 7.23 15.42
N PRO A 414 16.80 7.78 16.08
CA PRO A 414 18.15 7.81 15.49
C PRO A 414 18.74 6.43 15.24
N LEU A 415 19.55 6.28 14.20
CA LEU A 415 20.41 5.11 14.03
C LEU A 415 21.41 5.00 15.19
N ILE A 416 21.79 3.78 15.53
CA ILE A 416 22.93 3.51 16.44
C ILE A 416 24.21 3.22 15.64
N SER A 417 25.36 3.44 16.26
CA SER A 417 26.67 3.25 15.64
C SER A 417 27.11 1.78 15.52
N GLN A 418 26.20 0.84 15.74
CA GLN A 418 26.43 -0.61 15.64
C GLN A 418 25.23 -1.33 15.04
N ALA A 419 25.47 -2.44 14.37
CA ALA A 419 24.40 -3.30 13.86
C ALA A 419 23.70 -4.04 15.01
N TYR A 420 22.45 -4.44 14.77
CA TYR A 420 21.72 -5.33 15.66
C TYR A 420 22.24 -6.77 15.51
N ILE A 421 22.33 -7.51 16.63
CA ILE A 421 22.88 -8.86 16.69
C ILE A 421 21.94 -9.71 17.54
N GLY A 422 21.56 -10.91 17.05
CA GLY A 422 20.54 -11.76 17.68
C GLY A 422 20.78 -12.03 19.16
N ASP A 423 21.98 -12.42 19.56
CA ASP A 423 22.34 -12.71 20.96
C ASP A 423 22.18 -11.52 21.91
N THR A 424 22.21 -10.29 21.39
CA THR A 424 22.13 -9.04 22.20
C THR A 424 20.94 -8.19 21.82
N LEU A 425 20.09 -8.66 20.91
CA LEU A 425 19.00 -7.89 20.31
C LEU A 425 18.06 -7.32 21.37
N ASP A 426 17.62 -8.13 22.31
CA ASP A 426 16.69 -7.71 23.35
C ASP A 426 17.23 -6.51 24.16
N ARG A 427 18.50 -6.62 24.59
CA ARG A 427 19.18 -5.50 25.26
C ARG A 427 19.33 -4.29 24.36
N GLN A 428 19.69 -4.47 23.07
CA GLN A 428 19.84 -3.36 22.12
C GLN A 428 18.49 -2.64 21.89
N LEU A 429 17.40 -3.37 21.80
CA LEU A 429 16.05 -2.79 21.66
C LEU A 429 15.62 -2.05 22.91
N ASP A 430 15.87 -2.60 24.12
CA ASP A 430 15.61 -1.89 25.38
C ASP A 430 16.42 -0.59 25.49
N GLU A 431 17.69 -0.63 25.14
CA GLU A 431 18.55 0.55 25.10
C GLU A 431 17.99 1.63 24.14
N ARG A 432 17.32 1.22 23.04
CA ARG A 432 16.62 2.15 22.15
C ARG A 432 15.42 2.82 22.81
N VAL A 433 14.61 2.05 23.52
CA VAL A 433 13.46 2.63 24.27
C VAL A 433 13.95 3.58 25.36
N ILE A 434 14.97 3.18 26.13
CA ILE A 434 15.56 4.01 27.19
C ILE A 434 16.12 5.33 26.60
N ALA A 435 16.82 5.25 25.46
CA ALA A 435 17.32 6.44 24.78
C ALA A 435 16.19 7.34 24.29
N PHE A 436 15.12 6.76 23.75
CA PHE A 436 13.95 7.45 23.24
C PHE A 436 13.21 8.24 24.35
N VAL A 437 12.95 7.62 25.51
CA VAL A 437 12.24 8.30 26.62
C VAL A 437 13.11 9.33 27.34
N ARG A 438 14.42 9.34 27.09
CA ARG A 438 15.35 10.35 27.64
C ARG A 438 15.62 11.51 26.68
N ASP A 439 15.18 11.41 25.44
CA ASP A 439 15.40 12.45 24.45
C ASP A 439 14.19 13.40 24.39
N PRO A 440 14.35 14.68 24.76
CA PRO A 440 13.26 15.65 24.73
C PRO A 440 12.71 15.93 23.32
N ALA A 441 13.41 15.52 22.26
CA ALA A 441 12.88 15.56 20.89
C ALA A 441 11.84 14.47 20.61
N HIS A 442 11.81 13.42 21.42
CA HIS A 442 10.94 12.26 21.23
C HIS A 442 9.97 12.00 22.36
N PHE A 443 10.25 12.50 23.57
CA PHE A 443 9.46 12.26 24.77
C PHE A 443 9.48 13.46 25.71
N GLU A 444 8.31 13.86 26.23
CA GLU A 444 8.16 14.93 27.21
C GLU A 444 6.93 14.64 28.10
N VAL A 445 7.09 14.85 29.42
CA VAL A 445 5.98 14.83 30.37
C VAL A 445 5.75 16.22 30.90
N SER A 446 4.49 16.66 30.90
CA SER A 446 4.07 17.93 31.51
C SER A 446 2.79 17.73 32.33
N VAL A 447 2.58 18.54 33.35
CA VAL A 447 1.35 18.52 34.14
C VAL A 447 0.67 19.88 33.99
N ALA A 448 -0.50 19.88 33.35
CA ALA A 448 -1.33 21.07 33.22
C ALA A 448 -2.72 20.78 33.78
N ASP A 449 -3.26 21.71 34.55
CA ASP A 449 -4.60 21.60 35.14
C ASP A 449 -4.84 20.32 35.98
N GLY A 450 -3.78 19.79 36.58
CA GLY A 450 -3.84 18.64 37.49
C GLY A 450 -3.88 17.27 36.77
N ALA A 451 -3.86 17.22 35.43
CA ALA A 451 -3.75 15.99 34.67
C ALA A 451 -2.39 15.94 33.96
N PRO A 452 -1.69 14.79 33.95
CA PRO A 452 -0.45 14.65 33.24
C PRO A 452 -0.72 14.57 31.71
N THR A 453 0.18 15.18 30.94
CA THR A 453 0.21 15.08 29.47
C THR A 453 1.54 14.50 29.12
N VAL A 454 1.50 13.34 28.45
CA VAL A 454 2.65 12.62 27.90
C VAL A 454 2.70 12.91 26.42
N ARG A 455 3.74 13.63 25.97
CA ARG A 455 3.96 13.93 24.55
C ARG A 455 5.03 13.01 24.03
N VAL A 456 4.72 12.31 22.93
CA VAL A 456 5.63 11.33 22.35
C VAL A 456 5.79 11.54 20.85
N ASN A 457 6.83 10.96 20.29
CA ASN A 457 7.06 10.96 18.86
C ASN A 457 5.87 10.32 18.10
N ARG A 458 5.48 10.95 17.01
CA ARG A 458 4.33 10.53 16.19
C ARG A 458 4.47 9.12 15.57
N VAL A 459 5.66 8.55 15.53
CA VAL A 459 5.85 7.17 15.09
C VAL A 459 5.04 6.18 15.93
N LEU A 460 4.87 6.45 17.23
CA LEU A 460 4.05 5.60 18.10
C LEU A 460 2.54 5.71 17.79
N ASP A 461 2.08 6.86 17.28
CA ASP A 461 0.69 7.04 16.81
C ASP A 461 0.41 6.25 15.55
N TRP A 462 1.32 6.32 14.57
CA TRP A 462 1.17 5.58 13.31
C TRP A 462 1.12 4.06 13.48
N PHE A 463 1.82 3.56 14.49
CA PHE A 463 1.93 2.14 14.80
C PHE A 463 1.27 1.76 16.13
N ASN A 464 0.28 2.54 16.58
CA ASN A 464 -0.34 2.36 17.90
C ASN A 464 -0.92 0.95 18.11
N GLU A 465 -1.36 0.28 17.04
CA GLU A 465 -1.88 -1.09 17.10
C GLU A 465 -0.84 -2.09 17.61
N ASP A 466 0.44 -1.91 17.26
CA ASP A 466 1.53 -2.80 17.68
C ASP A 466 1.84 -2.65 19.18
N PHE A 467 1.42 -1.55 19.79
CA PHE A 467 1.51 -1.28 21.23
C PHE A 467 0.23 -1.63 22.01
N GLY A 468 -0.85 -2.07 21.33
CA GLY A 468 -2.16 -2.30 21.97
C GLY A 468 -3.02 -1.03 22.10
N GLY A 469 -2.85 -0.06 21.19
CA GLY A 469 -3.55 1.22 21.18
C GLY A 469 -2.88 2.29 22.04
N HIS A 470 -3.53 3.44 22.18
CA HIS A 470 -2.98 4.58 22.92
C HIS A 470 -2.74 4.27 24.41
N GLU A 471 -3.62 3.49 25.05
CA GLU A 471 -3.43 3.03 26.42
C GLU A 471 -2.23 2.08 26.52
N GLY A 472 -2.04 1.22 25.54
CA GLY A 472 -0.90 0.31 25.46
C GLY A 472 0.42 1.06 25.26
N ILE A 473 0.45 2.19 24.52
CA ILE A 473 1.64 3.04 24.40
C ILE A 473 2.05 3.58 25.78
N LEU A 474 1.10 4.10 26.57
CA LEU A 474 1.40 4.62 27.92
C LEU A 474 1.92 3.53 28.85
N ALA A 475 1.30 2.34 28.82
CA ALA A 475 1.73 1.18 29.60
C ALA A 475 3.16 0.72 29.20
N PHE A 476 3.42 0.62 27.91
CA PHE A 476 4.75 0.28 27.36
C PHE A 476 5.82 1.27 27.81
N LEU A 477 5.56 2.58 27.69
CA LEU A 477 6.52 3.61 28.09
C LEU A 477 6.77 3.61 29.60
N ALA A 478 5.74 3.35 30.42
CA ALA A 478 5.86 3.31 31.88
C ALA A 478 6.83 2.21 32.36
N GLU A 479 7.06 1.16 31.59
CA GLU A 479 8.04 0.11 31.92
C GLU A 479 9.49 0.65 31.90
N TYR A 480 9.77 1.64 31.05
CA TYR A 480 11.12 2.21 30.82
C TYR A 480 11.33 3.56 31.52
N LEU A 481 10.31 4.09 32.19
CA LEU A 481 10.36 5.38 32.92
C LEU A 481 10.59 5.16 34.41
N ASP A 482 11.10 6.18 35.08
CA ASP A 482 11.32 6.21 36.53
C ASP A 482 10.58 7.38 37.17
N GLY A 483 10.40 7.30 38.49
CA GLY A 483 9.95 8.43 39.36
C GLY A 483 8.63 9.06 38.91
N ALA A 484 8.65 10.38 38.73
CA ALA A 484 7.46 11.17 38.41
C ALA A 484 6.92 10.89 37.02
N ASP A 485 7.78 10.63 36.03
CA ASP A 485 7.38 10.39 34.65
C ASP A 485 6.68 9.02 34.50
N ARG A 486 7.14 7.99 35.22
CA ARG A 486 6.45 6.70 35.32
C ARG A 486 5.05 6.90 35.92
N ASN A 487 4.94 7.62 37.01
CA ASN A 487 3.64 7.86 37.65
C ASN A 487 2.69 8.64 36.73
N ALA A 488 3.21 9.59 35.97
CA ALA A 488 2.45 10.36 35.01
C ALA A 488 1.95 9.50 33.85
N ALA A 489 2.79 8.62 33.30
CA ALA A 489 2.41 7.70 32.21
C ALA A 489 1.40 6.62 32.69
N ALA A 490 1.49 6.20 33.94
CA ALA A 490 0.58 5.22 34.55
C ALA A 490 -0.72 5.84 35.12
N ASP A 491 -0.88 7.16 35.08
CA ASP A 491 -2.08 7.83 35.57
C ASP A 491 -3.26 7.59 34.60
N PRO A 492 -4.40 7.06 35.04
CA PRO A 492 -5.58 6.89 34.17
C PRO A 492 -6.11 8.18 33.54
N ALA A 493 -5.77 9.36 34.12
CA ALA A 493 -6.12 10.67 33.59
C ALA A 493 -5.05 11.21 32.61
N ALA A 494 -3.97 10.47 32.35
CA ALA A 494 -2.91 10.88 31.43
C ALA A 494 -3.43 11.10 30.02
N ARG A 495 -3.04 12.23 29.43
CA ARG A 495 -3.35 12.53 28.03
C ARG A 495 -2.14 12.24 27.17
N LEU A 496 -2.31 11.35 26.19
CA LEU A 496 -1.29 11.10 25.17
C LEU A 496 -1.45 12.11 24.04
N VAL A 497 -0.36 12.81 23.70
CA VAL A 497 -0.30 13.75 22.56
C VAL A 497 0.99 13.49 21.78
N PHE A 498 1.04 13.95 20.54
CA PHE A 498 2.15 13.62 19.64
C PHE A 498 2.87 14.87 19.17
N PHE A 499 4.20 14.76 19.03
CA PHE A 499 5.00 15.79 18.38
C PHE A 499 4.64 15.91 16.90
N ASP A 500 4.83 17.09 16.30
CA ASP A 500 4.84 17.23 14.86
C ASP A 500 6.05 16.48 14.28
N TYR A 501 5.85 15.81 13.15
CA TYR A 501 6.89 14.99 12.55
C TYR A 501 7.63 15.76 11.47
N ASP A 502 8.94 15.96 11.67
CA ASP A 502 9.81 16.62 10.70
C ASP A 502 10.43 15.59 9.75
N TRP A 503 9.97 15.60 8.52
CA TRP A 503 10.46 14.76 7.44
C TRP A 503 11.73 15.28 6.76
N THR A 504 12.35 16.35 7.25
CA THR A 504 13.65 16.79 6.75
C THR A 504 14.68 15.68 6.94
N LEU A 505 15.57 15.51 5.96
CA LEU A 505 16.63 14.49 6.01
C LEU A 505 17.47 14.70 7.27
N ASN A 506 17.75 13.63 8.01
CA ASN A 506 18.59 13.64 9.19
C ASN A 506 20.09 13.71 8.84
N ASP A 507 20.47 14.62 7.94
CA ASP A 507 21.83 14.80 7.44
C ASP A 507 22.70 15.59 8.42
N ALA A 508 23.92 15.12 8.65
CA ALA A 508 24.89 15.85 9.46
C ALA A 508 25.40 17.09 8.70
N PRO A 509 25.59 18.26 9.37
CA PRO A 509 26.14 19.43 8.72
C PRO A 509 27.56 19.18 8.24
N HIS A 510 27.91 19.70 7.06
CA HIS A 510 29.21 19.55 6.38
C HIS A 510 30.19 20.62 6.80
#